data_3eb52dc8dcb32be87266dd939cdb83e9
#
_entry.id   3eb52dc8dcb32be87266dd939cdb83e9
#
_cell.length_a   1.000
_cell.length_b   1.000
_cell.length_c   1.000
_cell.angle_alpha   90.00
_cell.angle_beta   90.00
_cell.angle_gamma   90.00
#
_symmetry.space_group_name_H-M   'P 1'
#
loop_
_entity.id
_entity.type
_entity.pdbx_description
1 polymer ?
#
loop_
_entity_poly.entity_id
_entity_poly.type
_entity_poly.pdbx_seq_one_letter_code
_entity_poly.pdbx_strand_id
1 'polypeptide(L)'
;MKTIFRAVFYLRSNYVNKEGKTPVMLRIYLNNERLSIGSTGIAVQQSQWDSEKERLKGRTTEALSTNLELDNIQSGLQTIFKKLEMTDAISLERIKSEYLGKKEEVETMMTLFDKHNKDIAKQVGISVSAATFQKYNVCKRHFTTFLQDKYKRSDIRLSELTYIIIHDFDIYLRTVVGQNPNTATKTMKTFKTITILGRKMAGNPS
;
A
#
# COMPACT_ATOMS: atom_id res chain seq x y z
N MET A 1 -24.50 -4.16 -8.85
CA MET A 1 -24.92 -3.54 -7.56
C MET A 1 -24.30 -2.18 -7.47
N LYS A 2 -25.02 -1.13 -7.06
CA LYS A 2 -24.44 0.22 -6.98
C LYS A 2 -23.59 0.31 -5.71
N THR A 3 -22.31 0.63 -5.82
CA THR A 3 -21.42 0.82 -4.69
C THR A 3 -21.76 2.12 -3.94
N ILE A 4 -21.98 2.03 -2.63
CA ILE A 4 -22.32 3.19 -1.79
C ILE A 4 -21.08 3.60 -1.01
N PHE A 5 -20.62 4.83 -1.25
CA PHE A 5 -19.52 5.45 -0.53
C PHE A 5 -20.01 6.64 0.29
N ARG A 6 -19.53 6.76 1.53
CA ARG A 6 -19.82 7.89 2.43
C ARG A 6 -18.61 8.24 3.29
N ALA A 7 -18.28 9.53 3.36
CA ALA A 7 -17.35 10.10 4.33
C ALA A 7 -18.15 10.70 5.48
N VAL A 8 -17.75 10.47 6.73
CA VAL A 8 -18.42 10.91 7.95
C VAL A 8 -17.44 11.62 8.85
N PHE A 9 -17.81 12.81 9.30
CA PHE A 9 -17.07 13.58 10.28
C PHE A 9 -17.69 13.44 11.66
N TYR A 10 -16.87 13.26 12.68
CA TYR A 10 -17.33 13.15 14.06
C TYR A 10 -16.28 13.70 15.04
N LEU A 11 -16.72 14.13 16.22
CA LEU A 11 -15.81 14.60 17.25
C LEU A 11 -15.23 13.44 18.07
N ARG A 12 -13.97 13.56 18.47
CA ARG A 12 -13.35 12.65 19.42
C ARG A 12 -13.78 13.02 20.83
N SER A 13 -14.87 12.46 21.32
CA SER A 13 -15.55 12.83 22.57
C SER A 13 -14.66 12.81 23.83
N ASN A 14 -13.61 12.00 23.86
CA ASN A 14 -12.78 11.78 25.05
C ASN A 14 -11.46 12.59 25.03
N TYR A 15 -11.35 13.59 24.17
CA TYR A 15 -10.14 14.38 24.06
C TYR A 15 -10.44 15.83 23.74
N VAL A 16 -9.86 16.73 24.53
CA VAL A 16 -9.91 18.18 24.33
C VAL A 16 -8.45 18.65 24.30
N ASN A 17 -8.06 19.47 23.35
CA ASN A 17 -6.72 20.01 23.25
C ASN A 17 -6.49 21.14 24.29
N LYS A 18 -5.27 21.70 24.36
CA LYS A 18 -4.91 22.77 25.30
C LYS A 18 -5.72 24.06 25.13
N GLU A 19 -6.37 24.24 23.98
CA GLU A 19 -7.21 25.39 23.62
C GLU A 19 -8.71 25.15 23.89
N GLY A 20 -9.06 24.05 24.55
CA GLY A 20 -10.46 23.69 24.80
C GLY A 20 -11.23 23.15 23.59
N LYS A 21 -10.51 22.83 22.48
CA LYS A 21 -11.10 22.34 21.23
C LYS A 21 -10.98 20.81 21.10
N THR A 22 -11.96 20.21 20.47
CA THR A 22 -12.04 18.77 20.21
C THR A 22 -11.70 18.49 18.74
N PRO A 23 -10.80 17.53 18.43
CA PRO A 23 -10.46 17.17 17.05
C PRO A 23 -11.66 16.58 16.29
N VAL A 24 -11.82 17.03 15.05
CA VAL A 24 -12.75 16.43 14.09
C VAL A 24 -12.06 15.22 13.46
N MET A 25 -12.69 14.08 13.60
CA MET A 25 -12.24 12.80 13.07
C MET A 25 -12.97 12.47 11.78
N LEU A 26 -12.30 11.74 10.90
CA LEU A 26 -12.82 11.27 9.63
C LEU A 26 -12.92 9.75 9.59
N ARG A 27 -14.06 9.26 9.14
CA ARG A 27 -14.32 7.84 8.85
C ARG A 27 -14.96 7.70 7.50
N ILE A 28 -14.58 6.67 6.76
CA ILE A 28 -15.17 6.34 5.46
C ILE A 28 -15.92 5.02 5.54
N TYR A 29 -16.95 4.92 4.73
CA TYR A 29 -17.79 3.75 4.56
C TYR A 29 -17.83 3.35 3.08
N LEU A 30 -17.77 2.07 2.83
CA LEU A 30 -17.95 1.48 1.52
C LEU A 30 -18.93 0.30 1.66
N ASN A 31 -20.13 0.44 1.13
CA ASN A 31 -21.24 -0.47 1.41
C ASN A 31 -21.45 -0.63 2.94
N ASN A 32 -21.27 -1.84 3.48
CA ASN A 32 -21.43 -2.15 4.91
C ASN A 32 -20.11 -2.15 5.70
N GLU A 33 -19.00 -1.89 5.04
CA GLU A 33 -17.68 -1.83 5.68
C GLU A 33 -17.32 -0.40 6.09
N ARG A 34 -16.49 -0.26 7.12
CA ARG A 34 -16.04 1.05 7.61
C ARG A 34 -14.54 1.05 7.93
N LEU A 35 -13.90 2.18 7.70
CA LEU A 35 -12.49 2.39 8.03
C LEU A 35 -12.28 3.79 8.63
N SER A 36 -11.55 3.88 9.74
CA SER A 36 -11.13 5.17 10.30
C SER A 36 -9.92 5.69 9.54
N ILE A 37 -10.01 6.93 9.07
CA ILE A 37 -8.88 7.66 8.47
C ILE A 37 -7.99 8.24 9.58
N GLY A 38 -8.61 8.86 10.58
CA GLY A 38 -7.94 9.55 11.67
C GLY A 38 -8.43 10.99 11.86
N SER A 39 -7.59 11.86 12.42
CA SER A 39 -7.89 13.28 12.55
C SER A 39 -7.82 14.00 11.21
N THR A 40 -8.73 14.94 10.99
CA THR A 40 -8.69 15.84 9.82
C THR A 40 -7.64 16.95 9.95
N GLY A 41 -7.06 17.13 11.13
CA GLY A 41 -6.26 18.30 11.48
C GLY A 41 -7.07 19.49 12.03
N ILE A 42 -8.39 19.46 11.86
CA ILE A 42 -9.33 20.48 12.33
C ILE A 42 -9.73 20.19 13.75
N ALA A 43 -9.79 21.20 14.62
CA ALA A 43 -10.30 21.10 15.99
C ALA A 43 -11.32 22.24 16.25
N VAL A 44 -12.42 21.89 16.89
CA VAL A 44 -13.58 22.79 17.08
C VAL A 44 -14.09 22.74 18.51
N GLN A 45 -14.81 23.76 18.93
CA GLN A 45 -15.52 23.72 20.20
C GLN A 45 -16.72 22.76 20.09
N GLN A 46 -16.83 21.82 21.04
CA GLN A 46 -17.87 20.79 21.02
C GLN A 46 -19.30 21.38 21.03
N SER A 47 -19.55 22.50 21.72
CA SER A 47 -20.82 23.17 21.76
C SER A 47 -21.30 23.71 20.41
N GLN A 48 -20.36 24.03 19.53
CA GLN A 48 -20.63 24.57 18.17
C GLN A 48 -20.82 23.47 17.13
N TRP A 49 -20.58 22.20 17.47
CA TRP A 49 -20.69 21.09 16.52
C TRP A 49 -22.15 20.62 16.38
N ASP A 50 -22.57 20.45 15.14
CA ASP A 50 -23.83 19.80 14.76
C ASP A 50 -23.51 18.38 14.32
N SER A 51 -23.85 17.39 15.15
CA SER A 51 -23.54 15.99 14.86
C SER A 51 -24.42 15.40 13.75
N GLU A 52 -25.60 15.94 13.49
CA GLU A 52 -26.46 15.48 12.39
C GLU A 52 -25.98 15.97 11.05
N LYS A 53 -25.56 17.25 10.99
CA LYS A 53 -25.02 17.87 9.78
C LYS A 53 -23.54 17.59 9.59
N GLU A 54 -22.86 17.12 10.62
CA GLU A 54 -21.40 16.90 10.63
C GLU A 54 -20.63 18.20 10.31
N ARG A 55 -21.10 19.35 10.82
CA ARG A 55 -20.60 20.70 10.54
C ARG A 55 -20.71 21.60 11.76
N LEU A 56 -20.00 22.73 11.73
CA LEU A 56 -20.17 23.79 12.72
C LEU A 56 -21.50 24.53 12.51
N LYS A 57 -22.16 24.85 13.62
CA LYS A 57 -23.38 25.67 13.68
C LYS A 57 -23.05 27.14 13.43
N GLY A 58 -24.04 27.87 12.94
CA GLY A 58 -23.94 29.32 12.75
C GLY A 58 -23.33 29.74 11.42
N ARG A 59 -23.09 31.06 11.30
CA ARG A 59 -22.57 31.71 10.09
C ARG A 59 -21.39 32.62 10.39
N THR A 60 -20.64 32.36 11.45
CA THR A 60 -19.41 33.11 11.74
C THR A 60 -18.36 32.79 10.69
N THR A 61 -17.40 33.69 10.48
CA THR A 61 -16.29 33.48 9.53
C THR A 61 -15.55 32.16 9.84
N GLU A 62 -15.33 31.87 11.13
CA GLU A 62 -14.69 30.61 11.56
C GLU A 62 -15.54 29.40 11.17
N ALA A 63 -16.86 29.43 11.41
CA ALA A 63 -17.74 28.31 11.05
C ALA A 63 -17.79 28.09 9.52
N LEU A 64 -17.86 29.16 8.73
CA LEU A 64 -17.89 29.08 7.28
C LEU A 64 -16.56 28.54 6.72
N SER A 65 -15.42 29.05 7.20
CA SER A 65 -14.10 28.57 6.78
C SER A 65 -13.89 27.09 7.13
N THR A 66 -14.19 26.71 8.36
CA THR A 66 -14.07 25.30 8.82
C THR A 66 -15.00 24.36 8.03
N ASN A 67 -16.22 24.77 7.78
CA ASN A 67 -17.16 23.97 7.00
C ASN A 67 -16.70 23.81 5.54
N LEU A 68 -16.13 24.86 4.95
CA LEU A 68 -15.53 24.80 3.61
C LEU A 68 -14.34 23.82 3.56
N GLU A 69 -13.49 23.80 4.59
CA GLU A 69 -12.40 22.82 4.66
C GLU A 69 -12.92 21.38 4.73
N LEU A 70 -13.98 21.14 5.52
CA LEU A 70 -14.63 19.82 5.60
C LEU A 70 -15.27 19.42 4.27
N ASP A 71 -15.89 20.37 3.54
CA ASP A 71 -16.46 20.16 2.21
C ASP A 71 -15.37 19.81 1.18
N ASN A 72 -14.22 20.46 1.25
CA ASN A 72 -13.07 20.17 0.40
C ASN A 72 -12.53 18.76 0.66
N ILE A 73 -12.42 18.34 1.94
CA ILE A 73 -12.03 16.97 2.29
C ILE A 73 -13.03 15.95 1.72
N GLN A 74 -14.33 16.20 1.90
CA GLN A 74 -15.38 15.32 1.40
C GLN A 74 -15.37 15.20 -0.12
N SER A 75 -15.20 16.32 -0.83
CA SER A 75 -15.13 16.39 -2.30
C SER A 75 -13.87 15.66 -2.82
N GLY A 76 -12.73 15.82 -2.15
CA GLY A 76 -11.49 15.12 -2.48
C GLY A 76 -11.64 13.60 -2.35
N LEU A 77 -12.25 13.14 -1.26
CA LEU A 77 -12.54 11.71 -1.06
C LEU A 77 -13.52 11.16 -2.11
N GLN A 78 -14.53 11.95 -2.49
CA GLN A 78 -15.47 11.56 -3.53
C GLN A 78 -14.81 11.45 -4.91
N THR A 79 -13.85 12.32 -5.21
CA THR A 79 -13.05 12.27 -6.44
C THR A 79 -12.18 11.01 -6.47
N ILE A 80 -11.51 10.68 -5.35
CA ILE A 80 -10.72 9.45 -5.21
C ILE A 80 -11.61 8.22 -5.39
N PHE A 81 -12.78 8.18 -4.75
CA PHE A 81 -13.75 7.10 -4.89
C PHE A 81 -14.12 6.88 -6.36
N LYS A 82 -14.56 7.92 -7.07
CA LYS A 82 -14.95 7.83 -8.49
C LYS A 82 -13.81 7.33 -9.37
N LYS A 83 -12.58 7.80 -9.14
CA LYS A 83 -11.39 7.35 -9.88
C LYS A 83 -11.15 5.84 -9.68
N LEU A 84 -11.23 5.36 -8.44
CA LEU A 84 -11.01 3.95 -8.10
C LEU A 84 -12.17 3.06 -8.58
N GLU A 85 -13.40 3.55 -8.57
CA GLU A 85 -14.57 2.84 -9.10
C GLU A 85 -14.42 2.51 -10.59
N MET A 86 -13.84 3.41 -11.38
CA MET A 86 -13.56 3.19 -12.80
C MET A 86 -12.50 2.11 -13.09
N THR A 87 -11.70 1.74 -12.10
CA THR A 87 -10.59 0.79 -12.27
C THR A 87 -10.86 -0.60 -11.69
N ASP A 88 -12.09 -0.90 -11.26
CA ASP A 88 -12.49 -2.13 -10.56
C ASP A 88 -11.60 -2.50 -9.35
N ALA A 89 -10.89 -1.54 -8.80
CA ALA A 89 -9.88 -1.75 -7.77
C ALA A 89 -10.21 -1.00 -6.48
N ILE A 90 -11.51 -0.86 -6.19
CA ILE A 90 -11.99 -0.09 -5.05
C ILE A 90 -11.90 -0.89 -3.75
N SER A 91 -11.25 -0.31 -2.73
CA SER A 91 -11.29 -0.76 -1.34
C SER A 91 -11.11 0.43 -0.39
N LEU A 92 -11.54 0.28 0.87
CA LEU A 92 -11.39 1.33 1.89
C LEU A 92 -9.93 1.68 2.13
N GLU A 93 -9.03 0.69 2.11
CA GLU A 93 -7.59 0.87 2.29
C GLU A 93 -7.00 1.68 1.14
N ARG A 94 -7.42 1.46 -0.11
CA ARG A 94 -6.95 2.22 -1.27
C ARG A 94 -7.43 3.65 -1.23
N ILE A 95 -8.70 3.89 -0.88
CA ILE A 95 -9.22 5.24 -0.70
C ILE A 95 -8.42 5.98 0.38
N LYS A 96 -8.16 5.34 1.53
CA LYS A 96 -7.35 5.89 2.61
C LYS A 96 -5.93 6.18 2.16
N SER A 97 -5.30 5.27 1.44
CA SER A 97 -3.92 5.40 0.96
C SER A 97 -3.78 6.57 -0.01
N GLU A 98 -4.67 6.70 -0.99
CA GLU A 98 -4.68 7.83 -1.93
C GLU A 98 -4.98 9.16 -1.23
N TYR A 99 -5.94 9.19 -0.29
CA TYR A 99 -6.26 10.39 0.47
C TYR A 99 -5.09 10.89 1.32
N LEU A 100 -4.36 9.99 1.97
CA LEU A 100 -3.19 10.33 2.79
C LEU A 100 -1.93 10.62 1.95
N GLY A 101 -2.04 10.61 0.62
CA GLY A 101 -0.89 10.77 -0.27
C GLY A 101 0.15 9.67 -0.12
N LYS A 102 -0.20 8.59 0.58
CA LYS A 102 0.63 7.39 0.59
C LYS A 102 0.47 6.77 -0.79
N LYS A 103 1.47 6.97 -1.66
CA LYS A 103 1.61 6.10 -2.82
C LYS A 103 1.56 4.68 -2.26
N GLU A 104 0.60 3.86 -2.72
CA GLU A 104 0.76 2.43 -2.56
C GLU A 104 2.18 2.15 -3.05
N GLU A 105 3.06 1.73 -2.17
CA GLU A 105 4.26 1.05 -2.60
C GLU A 105 3.72 -0.20 -3.30
N VAL A 106 3.52 -0.07 -4.61
CA VAL A 106 3.17 -1.21 -5.46
C VAL A 106 4.32 -2.17 -5.27
N GLU A 107 4.11 -3.20 -4.47
CA GLU A 107 5.16 -4.18 -4.21
C GLU A 107 5.51 -4.85 -5.54
N THR A 108 6.66 -4.44 -6.04
CA THR A 108 7.27 -5.03 -7.23
C THR A 108 8.26 -6.09 -6.81
N MET A 109 8.63 -6.95 -7.73
CA MET A 109 9.65 -7.96 -7.46
C MET A 109 10.99 -7.34 -7.07
N MET A 110 11.36 -6.20 -7.68
CA MET A 110 12.63 -5.53 -7.35
C MET A 110 12.59 -4.88 -5.97
N THR A 111 11.50 -4.19 -5.61
CA THR A 111 11.34 -3.62 -4.25
C THR A 111 11.38 -4.71 -3.18
N LEU A 112 10.79 -5.86 -3.46
CA LEU A 112 10.79 -7.01 -2.54
C LEU A 112 12.20 -7.60 -2.36
N PHE A 113 12.96 -7.75 -3.47
CA PHE A 113 14.35 -8.17 -3.42
C PHE A 113 15.21 -7.17 -2.63
N ASP A 114 15.04 -5.87 -2.86
CA ASP A 114 15.81 -4.83 -2.20
C ASP A 114 15.57 -4.81 -0.69
N LYS A 115 14.31 -4.89 -0.28
CA LYS A 115 13.94 -4.96 1.12
C LYS A 115 14.55 -6.19 1.79
N HIS A 116 14.38 -7.37 1.19
CA HIS A 116 14.94 -8.61 1.72
C HIS A 116 16.47 -8.56 1.78
N ASN A 117 17.13 -8.14 0.71
CA ASN A 117 18.59 -8.10 0.66
C ASN A 117 19.16 -7.07 1.65
N LYS A 118 18.48 -5.94 1.88
CA LYS A 118 18.85 -4.97 2.91
C LYS A 118 18.76 -5.57 4.32
N ASP A 119 17.74 -6.38 4.59
CA ASP A 119 17.60 -7.01 5.91
C ASP A 119 18.58 -8.17 6.11
N ILE A 120 18.85 -8.96 5.08
CA ILE A 120 19.89 -10.01 5.10
C ILE A 120 21.28 -9.40 5.25
N ALA A 121 21.56 -8.28 4.60
CA ALA A 121 22.87 -7.60 4.70
C ALA A 121 23.23 -7.23 6.15
N LYS A 122 22.26 -6.83 6.98
CA LYS A 122 22.46 -6.54 8.41
C LYS A 122 22.82 -7.77 9.24
N GLN A 123 22.52 -8.95 8.73
CA GLN A 123 22.73 -10.22 9.43
C GLN A 123 24.01 -10.94 8.97
N VAL A 124 24.71 -10.43 7.97
CA VAL A 124 25.97 -10.99 7.48
C VAL A 124 27.04 -10.94 8.59
N GLY A 125 27.66 -12.07 8.85
CA GLY A 125 28.64 -12.23 9.94
C GLY A 125 28.03 -12.50 11.32
N ILE A 126 26.69 -12.43 11.47
CA ILE A 126 25.97 -12.76 12.72
C ILE A 126 25.25 -14.10 12.55
N SER A 127 24.28 -14.16 11.68
CA SER A 127 23.44 -15.36 11.45
C SER A 127 23.40 -15.80 9.99
N VAL A 128 23.91 -14.99 9.06
CA VAL A 128 23.94 -15.25 7.63
C VAL A 128 25.37 -15.14 7.11
N SER A 129 25.80 -16.11 6.27
CA SER A 129 27.09 -16.05 5.61
C SER A 129 27.09 -15.07 4.43
N ALA A 130 28.25 -14.47 4.13
CA ALA A 130 28.43 -13.60 2.95
C ALA A 130 28.06 -14.34 1.64
N ALA A 131 28.34 -15.65 1.56
CA ALA A 131 27.97 -16.49 0.42
C ALA A 131 26.43 -16.60 0.26
N THR A 132 25.67 -16.64 1.36
CA THR A 132 24.21 -16.66 1.32
C THR A 132 23.66 -15.31 0.84
N PHE A 133 24.18 -14.22 1.35
CA PHE A 133 23.81 -12.88 0.87
C PHE A 133 24.09 -12.72 -0.63
N GLN A 134 25.25 -13.17 -1.10
CA GLN A 134 25.61 -13.11 -2.52
C GLN A 134 24.65 -13.90 -3.41
N LYS A 135 24.13 -15.04 -2.96
CA LYS A 135 23.12 -15.82 -3.71
C LYS A 135 21.85 -15.01 -4.01
N TYR A 136 21.36 -14.22 -3.05
CA TYR A 136 20.20 -13.37 -3.25
C TYR A 136 20.49 -12.24 -4.25
N ASN A 137 21.66 -11.61 -4.18
CA ASN A 137 22.06 -10.58 -5.13
C ASN A 137 22.19 -11.13 -6.56
N VAL A 138 22.79 -12.32 -6.72
CA VAL A 138 22.90 -13.00 -8.00
C VAL A 138 21.52 -13.37 -8.56
N CYS A 139 20.63 -13.89 -7.72
CA CYS A 139 19.26 -14.21 -8.11
C CYS A 139 18.50 -12.96 -8.59
N LYS A 140 18.58 -11.85 -7.85
CA LYS A 140 17.99 -10.56 -8.26
C LYS A 140 18.51 -10.14 -9.64
N ARG A 141 19.83 -10.14 -9.84
CA ARG A 141 20.46 -9.75 -11.11
C ARG A 141 19.95 -10.60 -12.27
N HIS A 142 19.93 -11.93 -12.13
CA HIS A 142 19.44 -12.82 -13.17
C HIS A 142 17.97 -12.57 -13.50
N PHE A 143 17.14 -12.32 -12.48
CA PHE A 143 15.71 -12.04 -12.71
C PHE A 143 15.50 -10.68 -13.40
N THR A 144 16.28 -9.64 -13.04
CA THR A 144 16.23 -8.34 -13.72
C THR A 144 16.64 -8.47 -15.19
N THR A 145 17.74 -9.18 -15.47
CA THR A 145 18.19 -9.39 -16.86
C THR A 145 17.18 -10.20 -17.67
N PHE A 146 16.62 -11.26 -17.07
CA PHE A 146 15.54 -12.05 -17.68
C PHE A 146 14.33 -11.19 -18.08
N LEU A 147 13.86 -10.32 -17.17
CA LEU A 147 12.74 -9.43 -17.47
C LEU A 147 13.07 -8.47 -18.61
N GLN A 148 14.30 -7.94 -18.64
CA GLN A 148 14.76 -7.06 -19.70
C GLN A 148 14.83 -7.77 -21.05
N ASP A 149 15.40 -8.97 -21.08
CA ASP A 149 15.62 -9.73 -22.31
C ASP A 149 14.30 -10.21 -22.93
N LYS A 150 13.44 -10.83 -22.11
CA LYS A 150 12.21 -11.47 -22.58
C LYS A 150 11.00 -10.55 -22.64
N TYR A 151 10.84 -9.69 -21.63
CA TYR A 151 9.64 -8.86 -21.47
C TYR A 151 9.87 -7.36 -21.73
N LYS A 152 11.12 -6.94 -21.99
CA LYS A 152 11.52 -5.53 -22.20
C LYS A 152 11.10 -4.63 -21.02
N ARG A 153 11.15 -5.18 -19.81
CA ARG A 153 10.77 -4.50 -18.56
C ARG A 153 11.93 -4.63 -17.55
N SER A 154 12.11 -3.61 -16.71
CA SER A 154 13.10 -3.63 -15.61
C SER A 154 12.56 -4.24 -14.32
N ASP A 155 11.22 -4.30 -14.19
CA ASP A 155 10.53 -4.77 -12.99
C ASP A 155 9.09 -5.21 -13.33
N ILE A 156 8.46 -5.98 -12.44
CA ILE A 156 7.05 -6.38 -12.52
C ILE A 156 6.39 -6.27 -11.14
N ARG A 157 5.08 -6.00 -11.12
CA ARG A 157 4.29 -6.06 -9.88
C ARG A 157 4.23 -7.48 -9.37
N LEU A 158 4.17 -7.65 -8.05
CA LEU A 158 4.03 -8.98 -7.46
C LEU A 158 2.73 -9.69 -7.93
N SER A 159 1.66 -8.92 -8.19
CA SER A 159 0.39 -9.43 -8.74
C SER A 159 0.50 -9.92 -10.20
N GLU A 160 1.51 -9.48 -10.94
CA GLU A 160 1.75 -9.92 -12.33
C GLU A 160 2.61 -11.20 -12.40
N LEU A 161 3.19 -11.64 -11.25
CA LEU A 161 4.03 -12.83 -11.20
C LEU A 161 3.20 -14.11 -11.36
N THR A 162 3.00 -14.54 -12.59
CA THR A 162 2.29 -15.76 -12.94
C THR A 162 3.21 -16.98 -12.96
N TYR A 163 2.61 -18.17 -12.96
CA TYR A 163 3.34 -19.43 -13.16
C TYR A 163 4.17 -19.41 -14.46
N ILE A 164 3.65 -18.82 -15.53
CA ILE A 164 4.35 -18.71 -16.81
C ILE A 164 5.67 -17.94 -16.66
N ILE A 165 5.66 -16.80 -16.00
CA ILE A 165 6.88 -15.99 -15.76
C ILE A 165 7.90 -16.78 -14.92
N ILE A 166 7.44 -17.50 -13.91
CA ILE A 166 8.30 -18.33 -13.05
C ILE A 166 8.93 -19.47 -13.86
N HIS A 167 8.16 -20.16 -14.68
CA HIS A 167 8.62 -21.24 -15.55
C HIS A 167 9.60 -20.72 -16.61
N ASP A 168 9.30 -19.60 -17.24
CA ASP A 168 10.17 -18.95 -18.20
C ASP A 168 11.50 -18.53 -17.60
N PHE A 169 11.50 -18.09 -16.36
CA PHE A 169 12.74 -17.76 -15.63
C PHE A 169 13.60 -19.01 -15.38
N ASP A 170 13.01 -20.15 -15.02
CA ASP A 170 13.76 -21.41 -14.87
C ASP A 170 14.40 -21.84 -16.21
N ILE A 171 13.66 -21.75 -17.32
CA ILE A 171 14.21 -22.03 -18.65
C ILE A 171 15.36 -21.07 -18.97
N TYR A 172 15.18 -19.76 -18.75
CA TYR A 172 16.20 -18.74 -18.99
C TYR A 172 17.49 -19.02 -18.21
N LEU A 173 17.40 -19.42 -16.96
CA LEU A 173 18.58 -19.79 -16.15
C LEU A 173 19.36 -20.94 -16.74
N ARG A 174 18.69 -21.92 -17.34
CA ARG A 174 19.30 -23.12 -17.94
C ARG A 174 19.86 -22.87 -19.34
N THR A 175 19.11 -22.13 -20.16
CA THR A 175 19.41 -22.01 -21.59
C THR A 175 20.21 -20.77 -21.95
N VAL A 176 19.95 -19.63 -21.31
CA VAL A 176 20.62 -18.35 -21.60
C VAL A 176 21.77 -18.10 -20.64
N VAL A 177 21.52 -18.27 -19.33
CA VAL A 177 22.58 -18.11 -18.30
C VAL A 177 23.54 -19.30 -18.29
N GLY A 178 23.12 -20.46 -18.80
CA GLY A 178 23.94 -21.67 -18.87
C GLY A 178 24.18 -22.35 -17.52
N GLN A 179 23.26 -22.17 -16.57
CA GLN A 179 23.37 -22.84 -15.27
C GLN A 179 23.09 -24.34 -15.41
N ASN A 180 23.94 -25.16 -14.78
CA ASN A 180 23.64 -26.59 -14.66
C ASN A 180 22.37 -26.84 -13.82
N PRO A 181 21.73 -28.03 -13.94
CA PRO A 181 20.43 -28.30 -13.30
C PRO A 181 20.43 -28.04 -11.79
N ASN A 182 21.49 -28.42 -11.07
CA ASN A 182 21.59 -28.23 -9.63
C ASN A 182 21.67 -26.74 -9.24
N THR A 183 22.44 -25.95 -10.00
CA THR A 183 22.60 -24.51 -9.77
C THR A 183 21.28 -23.78 -10.07
N ALA A 184 20.64 -24.07 -11.19
CA ALA A 184 19.35 -23.50 -11.55
C ALA A 184 18.29 -23.79 -10.45
N THR A 185 18.22 -25.03 -9.97
CA THR A 185 17.32 -25.41 -8.87
C THR A 185 17.61 -24.62 -7.58
N LYS A 186 18.88 -24.39 -7.23
CA LYS A 186 19.25 -23.56 -6.07
C LYS A 186 18.84 -22.10 -6.28
N THR A 187 19.03 -21.55 -7.46
CA THR A 187 18.58 -20.19 -7.82
C THR A 187 17.07 -20.07 -7.72
N MET A 188 16.32 -21.04 -8.24
CA MET A 188 14.86 -21.07 -8.14
C MET A 188 14.35 -21.22 -6.69
N LYS A 189 15.05 -21.97 -5.84
CA LYS A 189 14.74 -22.02 -4.40
C LYS A 189 14.91 -20.65 -3.75
N THR A 190 15.98 -19.92 -4.08
CA THR A 190 16.22 -18.56 -3.60
C THR A 190 15.11 -17.60 -4.08
N PHE A 191 14.74 -17.67 -5.36
CA PHE A 191 13.64 -16.92 -5.92
C PHE A 191 12.31 -17.20 -5.22
N LYS A 192 11.98 -18.48 -5.00
CA LYS A 192 10.78 -18.91 -4.26
C LYS A 192 10.72 -18.30 -2.85
N THR A 193 11.85 -18.24 -2.14
CA THR A 193 11.89 -17.62 -0.80
C THR A 193 11.43 -16.16 -0.84
N ILE A 194 11.89 -15.39 -1.83
CA ILE A 194 11.48 -14.00 -2.02
C ILE A 194 9.98 -13.89 -2.34
N THR A 195 9.45 -14.73 -3.24
CA THR A 195 8.03 -14.68 -3.62
C THR A 195 7.10 -15.06 -2.47
N ILE A 196 7.48 -16.03 -1.62
CA ILE A 196 6.72 -16.40 -0.42
C ILE A 196 6.70 -15.23 0.58
N LEU A 197 7.82 -14.53 0.76
CA LEU A 197 7.89 -13.35 1.62
C LEU A 197 6.91 -12.27 1.15
N GLY A 198 6.89 -11.98 -0.15
CA GLY A 198 5.96 -11.01 -0.75
C GLY A 198 4.49 -11.39 -0.53
N ARG A 199 4.13 -12.66 -0.70
CA ARG A 199 2.77 -13.14 -0.42
C ARG A 199 2.34 -12.92 1.03
N LYS A 200 3.21 -13.20 1.99
CA LYS A 200 2.95 -12.98 3.42
C LYS A 200 2.76 -11.49 3.74
N MET A 201 3.50 -10.60 3.08
CA MET A 201 3.40 -9.15 3.28
C MET A 201 2.13 -8.58 2.64
N ALA A 202 1.65 -9.14 1.53
CA ALA A 202 0.42 -8.74 0.86
C ALA A 202 -0.87 -9.22 1.56
N GLY A 203 -0.77 -9.89 2.73
CA GLY A 203 -1.94 -10.28 3.53
C GLY A 203 -2.76 -11.44 2.97
N ASN A 204 -2.23 -12.23 2.03
CA ASN A 204 -2.85 -13.46 1.55
C ASN A 204 -2.33 -14.65 2.38
N PRO A 205 -3.11 -15.19 3.35
CA PRO A 205 -2.79 -16.49 3.94
C PRO A 205 -2.95 -17.56 2.86
N SER A 206 -2.06 -18.54 2.92
CA SER A 206 -2.00 -19.76 2.08
C SER A 206 -3.32 -20.50 1.97
#